data_47cb4a97db39535c71fe54620afd0af8
#
_entry.id   47cb4a97db39535c71fe54620afd0af8
#
_cell.length_a   1.000
_cell.length_b   1.000
_cell.length_c   1.000
_cell.angle_alpha   90.00
_cell.angle_beta   90.00
_cell.angle_gamma   90.00
#
_symmetry.space_group_name_H-M   'P 1'
#
loop_
_entity.id
_entity.type
_entity.pdbx_description
1 polymer ?
#
loop_
_entity_poly.entity_id
_entity_poly.type
_entity_poly.pdbx_seq_one_letter_code
_entity_poly.pdbx_strand_id
1 'polypeptide(L)'
;SNAIKFTENGAVSLTMGYDNGMLKLIVKDTGSGMTEEEQQRVFGAFERLSNAAAKDGFGLGLSIVQRIVTMLGGTIQLKSEKGKGSRFTVEIPMQSAEELPERINKTQIHHNRTLHDIVAIDNDKVLLLMLKEMYAQEGIHCDTCTNAAELMEMIRRKEYSLLLTDLNMPDINGFELLELLRTSNVGNSRIIPIIVTTASGSCNREELLERGFSDCLLKPFSISELMEVSDKCAMKGKQNEKPDFSSLLSYGNESVMLDKLI
;
A
#
# COMPACT_ATOMS: atom_id res chain seq x y z
N SER A 1 -9.30 -14.11 2.54
CA SER A 1 -8.22 -15.11 2.37
C SER A 1 -8.66 -16.53 2.70
N ASN A 2 -9.36 -16.83 3.83
CA ASN A 2 -9.80 -18.20 4.15
C ASN A 2 -10.73 -18.81 3.09
N ALA A 3 -11.72 -18.07 2.61
CA ALA A 3 -12.63 -18.54 1.56
C ALA A 3 -11.86 -19.00 0.30
N ILE A 4 -10.88 -18.23 -0.16
CA ILE A 4 -10.03 -18.61 -1.31
C ILE A 4 -9.16 -19.81 -0.98
N LYS A 5 -8.58 -19.84 0.22
CA LYS A 5 -7.68 -20.91 0.67
C LYS A 5 -8.36 -22.28 0.72
N PHE A 6 -9.64 -22.32 1.08
CA PHE A 6 -10.42 -23.56 1.27
C PHE A 6 -11.37 -23.88 0.12
N THR A 7 -11.33 -23.10 -0.98
CA THR A 7 -12.07 -23.37 -2.21
C THR A 7 -11.08 -23.74 -3.31
N GLU A 8 -10.89 -25.04 -3.54
CA GLU A 8 -9.98 -25.54 -4.61
C GLU A 8 -10.61 -25.36 -5.99
N ASN A 9 -11.88 -25.68 -6.11
CA ASN A 9 -12.69 -25.51 -7.31
C ASN A 9 -14.03 -24.95 -6.93
N GLY A 10 -14.46 -23.88 -7.60
CA GLY A 10 -15.76 -23.25 -7.34
C GLY A 10 -15.69 -21.73 -7.32
N ALA A 11 -16.47 -21.10 -6.45
CA ALA A 11 -16.63 -19.67 -6.39
C ALA A 11 -16.54 -19.12 -4.96
N VAL A 12 -16.00 -17.92 -4.85
CA VAL A 12 -16.04 -17.08 -3.65
C VAL A 12 -16.73 -15.78 -4.00
N SER A 13 -17.67 -15.36 -3.17
CA SER A 13 -18.38 -14.09 -3.31
C SER A 13 -18.27 -13.25 -2.05
N LEU A 14 -18.12 -11.95 -2.22
CA LEU A 14 -18.21 -10.94 -1.18
C LEU A 14 -19.39 -10.02 -1.51
N THR A 15 -20.31 -9.89 -0.56
CA THR A 15 -21.42 -8.94 -0.66
C THR A 15 -21.30 -7.95 0.49
N MET A 16 -21.43 -6.67 0.18
CA MET A 16 -21.43 -5.59 1.16
C MET A 16 -22.70 -4.76 1.00
N GLY A 17 -23.32 -4.41 2.10
CA GLY A 17 -24.49 -3.53 2.15
C GLY A 17 -24.47 -2.68 3.41
N TYR A 18 -25.09 -1.52 3.34
CA TYR A 18 -25.29 -0.63 4.49
C TYR A 18 -26.77 -0.26 4.53
N ASP A 19 -27.40 -0.49 5.66
CA ASP A 19 -28.79 -0.16 5.89
C ASP A 19 -29.05 0.09 7.38
N ASN A 20 -29.86 1.12 7.69
CA ASN A 20 -30.29 1.45 9.04
C ASN A 20 -29.14 1.53 10.08
N GLY A 21 -28.02 2.13 9.71
CA GLY A 21 -26.88 2.25 10.62
C GLY A 21 -26.08 0.97 10.81
N MET A 22 -26.30 -0.05 9.98
CA MET A 22 -25.60 -1.34 10.04
C MET A 22 -24.84 -1.63 8.75
N LEU A 23 -23.54 -1.80 8.85
CA LEU A 23 -22.73 -2.38 7.78
C LEU A 23 -22.84 -3.89 7.82
N LYS A 24 -23.23 -4.49 6.71
CA LYS A 24 -23.33 -5.94 6.55
C LYS A 24 -22.36 -6.44 5.51
N LEU A 25 -21.49 -7.37 5.91
CA LEU A 25 -20.53 -8.04 5.04
C LEU A 25 -20.86 -9.53 4.99
N ILE A 26 -20.98 -10.11 3.79
CA ILE A 26 -21.22 -11.53 3.60
C ILE A 26 -20.12 -12.09 2.72
N VAL A 27 -19.34 -13.03 3.26
CA VAL A 27 -18.39 -13.83 2.49
C VAL A 27 -18.97 -15.23 2.34
N LYS A 28 -19.16 -15.67 1.11
CA LYS A 28 -19.67 -17.02 0.80
C LYS A 28 -18.66 -17.71 -0.11
N ASP A 29 -18.35 -18.96 0.21
CA ASP A 29 -17.53 -19.86 -0.60
C ASP A 29 -18.29 -21.16 -0.90
N THR A 30 -17.83 -21.88 -1.91
CA THR A 30 -18.26 -23.23 -2.29
C THR A 30 -17.18 -24.27 -1.99
N GLY A 31 -16.37 -24.03 -0.98
CA GLY A 31 -15.25 -24.88 -0.59
C GLY A 31 -15.65 -26.12 0.19
N SER A 32 -14.70 -26.67 0.96
CA SER A 32 -14.89 -27.91 1.70
C SER A 32 -15.97 -27.89 2.77
N GLY A 33 -16.42 -26.71 3.20
CA GLY A 33 -17.36 -26.55 4.29
C GLY A 33 -16.87 -27.15 5.62
N MET A 34 -17.74 -27.08 6.64
CA MET A 34 -17.43 -27.48 8.02
C MET A 34 -18.57 -28.30 8.62
N THR A 35 -18.22 -29.28 9.48
CA THR A 35 -19.17 -29.98 10.34
C THR A 35 -19.66 -29.04 11.47
N GLU A 36 -20.71 -29.44 12.18
CA GLU A 36 -21.23 -28.65 13.33
C GLU A 36 -20.18 -28.52 14.44
N GLU A 37 -19.41 -29.58 14.70
CA GLU A 37 -18.32 -29.57 15.67
C GLU A 37 -17.18 -28.62 15.25
N GLU A 38 -16.83 -28.63 13.96
CA GLU A 38 -15.82 -27.72 13.38
C GLU A 38 -16.29 -26.26 13.47
N GLN A 39 -17.59 -25.97 13.24
CA GLN A 39 -18.15 -24.63 13.35
C GLN A 39 -18.12 -24.07 14.77
N GLN A 40 -18.31 -24.89 15.79
CA GLN A 40 -18.23 -24.48 17.19
C GLN A 40 -16.80 -24.08 17.61
N ARG A 41 -15.80 -24.66 16.97
CA ARG A 41 -14.38 -24.47 17.33
C ARG A 41 -13.64 -23.46 16.45
N VAL A 42 -14.15 -23.14 15.25
CA VAL A 42 -13.43 -22.35 14.24
C VAL A 42 -13.03 -20.95 14.69
N PHE A 43 -13.70 -20.38 15.68
CA PHE A 43 -13.37 -19.08 16.28
C PHE A 43 -12.42 -19.19 17.48
N GLY A 44 -12.05 -20.41 17.91
CA GLY A 44 -11.06 -20.62 18.95
C GLY A 44 -9.66 -20.19 18.50
N ALA A 45 -8.90 -19.60 19.43
CA ALA A 45 -7.51 -19.27 19.16
C ALA A 45 -6.67 -20.55 19.01
N PHE A 46 -5.79 -20.58 18.00
CA PHE A 46 -4.94 -21.74 17.65
C PHE A 46 -5.69 -22.99 17.20
N GLU A 47 -7.00 -22.89 16.98
CA GLU A 47 -7.78 -24.00 16.44
C GLU A 47 -7.52 -24.19 14.94
N ARG A 48 -7.18 -25.43 14.58
CA ARG A 48 -6.97 -25.85 13.20
C ARG A 48 -7.89 -27.03 12.91
N LEU A 49 -8.69 -26.91 11.88
CA LEU A 49 -9.52 -28.00 11.44
C LEU A 49 -8.67 -29.11 10.84
N SER A 50 -9.04 -30.36 11.04
CA SER A 50 -8.27 -31.55 10.68
C SER A 50 -7.83 -31.62 9.21
N ASN A 51 -8.59 -31.01 8.30
CA ASN A 51 -8.27 -30.92 6.87
C ASN A 51 -7.38 -29.71 6.50
N ALA A 52 -7.04 -28.85 7.47
CA ALA A 52 -6.20 -27.66 7.28
C ALA A 52 -4.72 -27.92 7.65
N ALA A 53 -4.37 -29.13 8.06
CA ALA A 53 -3.02 -29.48 8.52
C ALA A 53 -1.94 -29.26 7.42
N ALA A 54 -2.30 -29.32 6.14
CA ALA A 54 -1.41 -29.13 5.00
C ALA A 54 -1.38 -27.69 4.46
N LYS A 55 -2.21 -26.77 4.99
CA LYS A 55 -2.30 -25.38 4.50
C LYS A 55 -1.78 -24.43 5.59
N ASP A 56 -0.81 -23.59 5.26
CA ASP A 56 -0.16 -22.65 6.19
C ASP A 56 -1.14 -21.75 6.96
N GLY A 57 -0.88 -21.54 8.25
CA GLY A 57 -1.60 -20.62 9.11
C GLY A 57 -1.59 -21.04 10.58
N PHE A 58 -1.46 -20.06 11.48
CA PHE A 58 -1.38 -20.25 12.94
C PHE A 58 -2.73 -20.51 13.64
N GLY A 59 -3.85 -20.56 12.92
CA GLY A 59 -5.18 -20.73 13.53
C GLY A 59 -5.68 -19.51 14.30
N LEU A 60 -5.14 -18.32 14.06
CA LEU A 60 -5.50 -17.09 14.78
C LEU A 60 -6.46 -16.17 14.00
N GLY A 61 -6.58 -16.34 12.67
CA GLY A 61 -7.27 -15.35 11.82
C GLY A 61 -8.73 -15.12 12.18
N LEU A 62 -9.52 -16.16 12.37
CA LEU A 62 -10.95 -16.02 12.68
C LEU A 62 -11.21 -15.56 14.11
N SER A 63 -10.38 -15.94 15.07
CA SER A 63 -10.47 -15.44 16.45
C SER A 63 -10.15 -13.95 16.54
N ILE A 64 -9.18 -13.47 15.77
CA ILE A 64 -8.86 -12.03 15.65
C ILE A 64 -10.04 -11.29 15.00
N VAL A 65 -10.58 -11.79 13.90
CA VAL A 65 -11.76 -11.18 13.24
C VAL A 65 -12.94 -11.09 14.20
N GLN A 66 -13.25 -12.16 14.93
CA GLN A 66 -14.34 -12.16 15.92
C GLN A 66 -14.10 -11.09 17.00
N ARG A 67 -12.88 -10.99 17.50
CA ARG A 67 -12.53 -10.01 18.53
C ARG A 67 -12.67 -8.57 18.01
N ILE A 68 -12.21 -8.29 16.79
CA ILE A 68 -12.35 -6.97 16.16
C ILE A 68 -13.83 -6.62 15.98
N VAL A 69 -14.62 -7.54 15.43
CA VAL A 69 -16.07 -7.33 15.23
C VAL A 69 -16.77 -7.05 16.55
N THR A 70 -16.45 -7.80 17.61
CA THR A 70 -17.00 -7.57 18.96
C THR A 70 -16.56 -6.21 19.52
N MET A 71 -15.31 -5.80 19.36
CA MET A 71 -14.82 -4.48 19.79
C MET A 71 -15.53 -3.33 19.08
N LEU A 72 -15.97 -3.54 17.83
CA LEU A 72 -16.78 -2.59 17.06
C LEU A 72 -18.28 -2.66 17.39
N GLY A 73 -18.68 -3.44 18.40
CA GLY A 73 -20.07 -3.62 18.79
C GLY A 73 -20.89 -4.46 17.80
N GLY A 74 -20.21 -5.16 16.89
CA GLY A 74 -20.83 -5.97 15.85
C GLY A 74 -20.98 -7.43 16.20
N THR A 75 -21.51 -8.20 15.26
CA THR A 75 -21.72 -9.65 15.37
C THR A 75 -21.15 -10.37 14.14
N ILE A 76 -20.67 -11.59 14.33
CA ILE A 76 -20.25 -12.49 13.27
C ILE A 76 -21.01 -13.81 13.38
N GLN A 77 -21.59 -14.26 12.27
CA GLN A 77 -22.32 -15.51 12.16
C GLN A 77 -21.69 -16.40 11.10
N LEU A 78 -21.66 -17.69 11.35
CA LEU A 78 -21.21 -18.72 10.43
C LEU A 78 -22.36 -19.69 10.14
N LYS A 79 -22.54 -19.99 8.85
CA LYS A 79 -23.34 -21.12 8.37
C LYS A 79 -22.49 -21.92 7.40
N SER A 80 -22.30 -23.21 7.64
CA SER A 80 -21.49 -24.06 6.80
C SER A 80 -22.06 -25.47 6.75
N GLU A 81 -21.83 -26.16 5.66
CA GLU A 81 -22.19 -27.56 5.49
C GLU A 81 -21.04 -28.28 4.79
N LYS A 82 -20.62 -29.40 5.31
CA LYS A 82 -19.51 -30.19 4.76
C LYS A 82 -19.75 -30.55 3.30
N GLY A 83 -18.81 -30.18 2.42
CA GLY A 83 -18.87 -30.41 0.97
C GLY A 83 -19.69 -29.37 0.20
N LYS A 84 -20.35 -28.38 0.87
CA LYS A 84 -21.15 -27.34 0.19
C LYS A 84 -20.60 -25.93 0.34
N GLY A 85 -19.61 -25.75 1.24
CA GLY A 85 -18.96 -24.46 1.47
C GLY A 85 -19.42 -23.77 2.75
N SER A 86 -19.03 -22.49 2.90
CA SER A 86 -19.29 -21.70 4.10
C SER A 86 -19.83 -20.31 3.76
N ARG A 87 -20.56 -19.74 4.71
CA ARG A 87 -21.05 -18.38 4.65
C ARG A 87 -20.80 -17.69 5.98
N PHE A 88 -19.94 -16.69 5.96
CA PHE A 88 -19.71 -15.78 7.07
C PHE A 88 -20.53 -14.51 6.85
N THR A 89 -21.26 -14.09 7.87
CA THR A 89 -22.00 -12.84 7.89
C THR A 89 -21.51 -12.00 9.05
N VAL A 90 -21.03 -10.81 8.77
CA VAL A 90 -20.57 -9.82 9.75
C VAL A 90 -21.52 -8.63 9.69
N GLU A 91 -22.01 -8.19 10.86
CA GLU A 91 -22.83 -7.00 10.99
C GLU A 91 -22.19 -6.08 12.03
N ILE A 92 -21.91 -4.84 11.64
CA ILE A 92 -21.23 -3.84 12.48
C ILE A 92 -22.09 -2.58 12.53
N PRO A 93 -22.46 -2.07 13.72
CA PRO A 93 -23.10 -0.78 13.83
C PRO A 93 -22.13 0.31 13.36
N MET A 94 -22.57 1.11 12.41
CA MET A 94 -21.78 2.24 11.90
C MET A 94 -22.69 3.47 11.89
N GLN A 95 -22.21 4.56 12.47
CA GLN A 95 -22.87 5.83 12.26
C GLN A 95 -22.63 6.25 10.82
N SER A 96 -23.69 6.67 10.12
CA SER A 96 -23.52 7.40 8.87
C SER A 96 -22.65 8.61 9.20
N ALA A 97 -21.51 8.77 8.57
CA ALA A 97 -20.88 10.08 8.56
C ALA A 97 -21.94 11.04 8.00
N GLU A 98 -22.34 12.07 8.76
CA GLU A 98 -22.97 13.23 8.15
C GLU A 98 -22.12 13.57 6.95
N GLU A 99 -22.76 13.71 5.77
CA GLU A 99 -22.06 13.97 4.52
C GLU A 99 -20.89 14.90 4.80
N LEU A 100 -19.70 14.37 4.74
CA LEU A 100 -18.52 15.24 4.70
C LEU A 100 -18.86 16.24 3.60
N PRO A 101 -18.89 17.56 3.89
CA PRO A 101 -19.32 18.58 2.94
C PRO A 101 -18.72 18.17 1.60
N GLU A 102 -19.58 17.97 0.61
CA GLU A 102 -19.28 17.38 -0.69
C GLU A 102 -17.84 17.71 -1.03
N ARG A 103 -17.00 16.66 -1.12
CA ARG A 103 -15.59 16.84 -1.48
C ARG A 103 -15.61 17.92 -2.53
N ILE A 104 -15.14 19.09 -2.14
CA ILE A 104 -15.09 20.29 -2.99
C ILE A 104 -14.94 19.79 -4.40
N ASN A 105 -16.02 20.01 -5.19
CA ASN A 105 -16.08 19.56 -6.57
C ASN A 105 -14.67 19.58 -7.11
N LYS A 106 -14.23 18.49 -7.73
CA LYS A 106 -13.00 18.46 -8.53
C LYS A 106 -13.13 19.50 -9.65
N THR A 107 -13.33 20.76 -9.24
CA THR A 107 -13.14 21.90 -10.08
C THR A 107 -11.64 21.97 -10.24
N GLN A 108 -11.16 21.17 -11.25
CA GLN A 108 -9.99 21.51 -12.05
C GLN A 108 -8.99 22.45 -11.33
N ILE A 109 -8.41 21.96 -10.23
CA ILE A 109 -7.10 22.41 -9.90
C ILE A 109 -6.19 21.55 -10.78
N HIS A 110 -6.14 21.87 -12.08
CA HIS A 110 -4.96 21.64 -12.88
C HIS A 110 -3.86 22.55 -12.31
N HIS A 111 -3.51 22.32 -11.06
CA HIS A 111 -2.19 22.70 -10.61
C HIS A 111 -1.24 21.82 -11.43
N ASN A 112 -0.22 22.43 -11.99
CA ASN A 112 0.97 21.79 -12.54
C ASN A 112 1.42 20.69 -11.56
N ARG A 113 0.73 19.52 -11.58
CA ARG A 113 1.11 18.38 -10.76
C ARG A 113 2.50 17.96 -11.21
N THR A 114 3.41 17.98 -10.27
CA THR A 114 4.79 17.56 -10.52
C THR A 114 4.92 16.03 -10.60
N LEU A 115 3.89 15.33 -10.17
CA LEU A 115 3.76 13.88 -10.27
C LEU A 115 3.26 13.50 -11.66
N HIS A 116 4.09 12.78 -12.42
CA HIS A 116 3.73 12.28 -13.75
C HIS A 116 3.74 10.77 -13.78
N ASP A 117 4.92 10.19 -13.75
CA ASP A 117 5.13 8.75 -13.81
C ASP A 117 5.70 8.28 -12.48
N ILE A 118 5.04 7.32 -11.88
CA ILE A 118 5.42 6.72 -10.60
C ILE A 118 5.79 5.27 -10.84
N VAL A 119 6.72 4.75 -10.07
CA VAL A 119 7.00 3.32 -10.05
C VAL A 119 6.84 2.79 -8.64
N ALA A 120 6.21 1.62 -8.49
CA ALA A 120 6.06 0.93 -7.22
C ALA A 120 6.66 -0.49 -7.28
N ILE A 121 7.44 -0.83 -6.25
CA ILE A 121 7.99 -2.18 -6.07
C ILE A 121 7.50 -2.77 -4.75
N ASP A 122 6.91 -3.96 -4.83
CA ASP A 122 6.44 -4.74 -3.68
C ASP A 122 6.34 -6.21 -4.10
N ASN A 123 6.52 -7.15 -3.18
CA ASN A 123 6.27 -8.57 -3.47
C ASN A 123 4.77 -8.93 -3.42
N ASP A 124 3.93 -8.07 -2.85
CA ASP A 124 2.47 -8.24 -2.83
C ASP A 124 1.84 -7.67 -4.11
N LYS A 125 1.53 -8.56 -5.06
CA LYS A 125 0.87 -8.19 -6.33
C LYS A 125 -0.51 -7.55 -6.14
N VAL A 126 -1.22 -7.86 -5.04
CA VAL A 126 -2.53 -7.27 -4.76
C VAL A 126 -2.34 -5.81 -4.35
N LEU A 127 -1.36 -5.54 -3.50
CA LEU A 127 -1.02 -4.15 -3.13
C LEU A 127 -0.56 -3.34 -4.35
N LEU A 128 0.27 -3.92 -5.23
CA LEU A 128 0.70 -3.25 -6.47
C LEU A 128 -0.48 -2.90 -7.37
N LEU A 129 -1.47 -3.81 -7.51
CA LEU A 129 -2.69 -3.54 -8.25
C LEU A 129 -3.51 -2.41 -7.61
N MET A 130 -3.64 -2.43 -6.27
CA MET A 130 -4.33 -1.37 -5.54
C MET A 130 -3.64 -0.01 -5.71
N LEU A 131 -2.32 0.06 -5.60
CA LEU A 131 -1.55 1.30 -5.83
C LEU A 131 -1.78 1.85 -7.24
N LYS A 132 -1.73 0.97 -8.24
CA LYS A 132 -2.00 1.34 -9.63
C LYS A 132 -3.39 1.95 -9.81
N GLU A 133 -4.43 1.35 -9.22
CA GLU A 133 -5.80 1.86 -9.25
C GLU A 133 -5.95 3.17 -8.47
N MET A 134 -5.33 3.29 -7.29
CA MET A 134 -5.36 4.50 -6.48
C MET A 134 -4.77 5.70 -7.23
N TYR A 135 -3.61 5.52 -7.88
CA TYR A 135 -2.99 6.57 -8.69
C TYR A 135 -3.79 6.87 -9.98
N ALA A 136 -4.35 5.84 -10.63
CA ALA A 136 -5.17 6.01 -11.83
C ALA A 136 -6.44 6.83 -11.55
N GLN A 137 -7.07 6.70 -10.38
CA GLN A 137 -8.21 7.53 -9.96
C GLN A 137 -7.86 9.02 -9.88
N GLU A 138 -6.59 9.33 -9.65
CA GLU A 138 -6.07 10.71 -9.61
C GLU A 138 -5.43 11.14 -10.95
N GLY A 139 -5.54 10.31 -11.99
CA GLY A 139 -5.00 10.58 -13.33
C GLY A 139 -3.48 10.47 -13.42
N ILE A 140 -2.84 9.75 -12.50
CA ILE A 140 -1.39 9.53 -12.45
C ILE A 140 -1.08 8.13 -12.93
N HIS A 141 -0.07 8.00 -13.80
CA HIS A 141 0.39 6.69 -14.26
C HIS A 141 1.33 6.05 -13.24
N CYS A 142 1.06 4.81 -12.87
CA CYS A 142 1.87 4.02 -11.95
C CYS A 142 2.30 2.70 -12.60
N ASP A 143 3.60 2.56 -12.85
CA ASP A 143 4.22 1.29 -13.24
C ASP A 143 4.52 0.45 -11.98
N THR A 144 4.48 -0.87 -12.12
CA THR A 144 4.67 -1.77 -10.98
C THR A 144 5.63 -2.89 -11.32
N CYS A 145 6.46 -3.30 -10.37
CA CYS A 145 7.36 -4.44 -10.49
C CYS A 145 7.47 -5.20 -9.17
N THR A 146 8.00 -6.42 -9.23
CA THR A 146 8.09 -7.30 -8.06
C THR A 146 9.51 -7.57 -7.59
N ASN A 147 10.52 -7.10 -8.32
CA ASN A 147 11.93 -7.30 -8.00
C ASN A 147 12.81 -6.13 -8.48
N ALA A 148 14.00 -6.03 -7.90
CA ALA A 148 14.93 -4.93 -8.17
C ALA A 148 15.47 -4.93 -9.62
N ALA A 149 15.60 -6.09 -10.27
CA ALA A 149 16.09 -6.17 -11.64
C ALA A 149 15.09 -5.54 -12.63
N GLU A 150 13.80 -5.83 -12.46
CA GLU A 150 12.72 -5.17 -13.22
C GLU A 150 12.71 -3.67 -12.98
N LEU A 151 12.82 -3.23 -11.71
CA LEU A 151 12.87 -1.82 -11.35
C LEU A 151 14.01 -1.10 -12.06
N MET A 152 15.22 -1.64 -12.01
CA MET A 152 16.40 -1.04 -12.65
C MET A 152 16.24 -0.94 -14.18
N GLU A 153 15.63 -1.93 -14.82
CA GLU A 153 15.32 -1.88 -16.23
C GLU A 153 14.27 -0.82 -16.59
N MET A 154 13.25 -0.64 -15.74
CA MET A 154 12.26 0.41 -15.89
C MET A 154 12.88 1.80 -15.77
N ILE A 155 13.69 2.04 -14.73
CA ILE A 155 14.40 3.32 -14.52
C ILE A 155 15.41 3.62 -15.65
N ARG A 156 15.97 2.59 -16.28
CA ARG A 156 16.84 2.77 -17.46
C ARG A 156 16.09 3.30 -18.68
N ARG A 157 14.83 2.88 -18.85
CA ARG A 157 14.02 3.22 -20.03
C ARG A 157 13.31 4.56 -19.89
N LYS A 158 13.02 4.99 -18.67
CA LYS A 158 12.15 6.13 -18.39
C LYS A 158 12.49 6.74 -17.04
N GLU A 159 12.40 8.04 -16.92
CA GLU A 159 12.51 8.73 -15.63
C GLU A 159 11.17 8.69 -14.89
N TYR A 160 11.24 8.49 -13.59
CA TYR A 160 10.09 8.49 -12.70
C TYR A 160 10.18 9.65 -11.72
N SER A 161 9.06 10.27 -11.43
CA SER A 161 8.94 11.37 -10.47
C SER A 161 8.96 10.90 -9.01
N LEU A 162 8.64 9.63 -8.77
CA LEU A 162 8.54 9.03 -7.44
C LEU A 162 8.68 7.51 -7.52
N LEU A 163 9.34 6.93 -6.53
CA LEU A 163 9.38 5.49 -6.27
C LEU A 163 8.68 5.19 -4.94
N LEU A 164 7.78 4.19 -4.95
CA LEU A 164 7.29 3.55 -3.73
C LEU A 164 7.95 2.17 -3.59
N THR A 165 8.40 1.85 -2.37
CA THR A 165 8.98 0.54 -2.06
C THR A 165 8.45 -0.01 -0.75
N ASP A 166 8.23 -1.33 -0.67
CA ASP A 166 8.07 -1.96 0.63
C ASP A 166 9.41 -2.00 1.38
N LEU A 167 9.36 -1.89 2.71
CA LEU A 167 10.55 -2.03 3.54
C LEU A 167 11.03 -3.47 3.60
N ASN A 168 10.09 -4.43 3.65
CA ASN A 168 10.36 -5.83 3.92
C ASN A 168 10.03 -6.70 2.70
N MET A 169 10.92 -6.75 1.72
CA MET A 169 10.81 -7.65 0.58
C MET A 169 11.76 -8.85 0.74
N PRO A 170 11.41 -10.04 0.23
CA PRO A 170 12.20 -11.26 0.45
C PRO A 170 13.57 -11.25 -0.22
N ASP A 171 13.68 -10.64 -1.41
CA ASP A 171 14.91 -10.70 -2.22
C ASP A 171 15.88 -9.55 -1.93
N ILE A 172 15.34 -8.39 -1.57
CA ILE A 172 16.11 -7.18 -1.23
C ILE A 172 15.24 -6.32 -0.30
N ASN A 173 15.76 -5.91 0.83
CA ASN A 173 15.01 -5.01 1.72
C ASN A 173 15.06 -3.55 1.23
N GLY A 174 14.14 -2.71 1.74
CA GLY A 174 14.03 -1.31 1.29
C GLY A 174 15.32 -0.50 1.49
N PHE A 175 16.12 -0.78 2.53
CA PHE A 175 17.40 -0.09 2.76
C PHE A 175 18.46 -0.49 1.74
N GLU A 176 18.58 -1.76 1.43
CA GLU A 176 19.49 -2.27 0.41
C GLU A 176 19.11 -1.75 -0.97
N LEU A 177 17.80 -1.67 -1.26
CA LEU A 177 17.31 -1.08 -2.49
C LEU A 177 17.65 0.41 -2.59
N LEU A 178 17.48 1.16 -1.49
CA LEU A 178 17.85 2.58 -1.41
C LEU A 178 19.34 2.75 -1.71
N GLU A 179 20.22 1.97 -1.09
CA GLU A 179 21.66 2.01 -1.31
C GLU A 179 22.01 1.67 -2.76
N LEU A 180 21.43 0.61 -3.32
CA LEU A 180 21.59 0.22 -4.71
C LEU A 180 21.23 1.38 -5.66
N LEU A 181 20.10 2.04 -5.44
CA LEU A 181 19.66 3.17 -6.27
C LEU A 181 20.58 4.38 -6.14
N ARG A 182 21.00 4.75 -4.93
CA ARG A 182 21.86 5.92 -4.68
C ARG A 182 23.29 5.74 -5.19
N THR A 183 23.77 4.51 -5.29
CA THR A 183 25.10 4.17 -5.82
C THR A 183 25.10 3.90 -7.32
N SER A 184 23.96 3.60 -7.93
CA SER A 184 23.86 3.31 -9.36
C SER A 184 23.85 4.60 -10.22
N ASN A 185 24.21 4.47 -11.51
CA ASN A 185 24.14 5.55 -12.50
C ASN A 185 23.06 5.24 -13.57
N VAL A 186 21.95 4.62 -13.18
CA VAL A 186 20.89 4.22 -14.10
C VAL A 186 19.75 5.24 -14.04
N GLY A 187 19.47 5.92 -15.15
CA GLY A 187 18.41 6.93 -15.24
C GLY A 187 18.52 7.96 -14.11
N ASN A 188 17.40 8.27 -13.47
CA ASN A 188 17.34 9.19 -12.33
C ASN A 188 17.40 8.48 -10.95
N SER A 189 17.93 7.24 -10.87
CA SER A 189 17.98 6.44 -9.65
C SER A 189 18.59 7.15 -8.44
N ARG A 190 19.62 7.98 -8.67
CA ARG A 190 20.34 8.68 -7.60
C ARG A 190 19.54 9.77 -6.91
N ILE A 191 18.59 10.38 -7.60
CA ILE A 191 17.85 11.56 -7.14
C ILE A 191 16.37 11.33 -6.98
N ILE A 192 15.81 10.24 -7.54
CA ILE A 192 14.39 9.94 -7.44
C ILE A 192 13.93 9.95 -5.97
N PRO A 193 12.87 10.68 -5.63
CA PRO A 193 12.27 10.59 -4.30
C PRO A 193 11.76 9.18 -4.03
N ILE A 194 12.01 8.66 -2.84
CA ILE A 194 11.62 7.30 -2.45
C ILE A 194 10.74 7.35 -1.20
N ILE A 195 9.50 6.90 -1.32
CA ILE A 195 8.59 6.66 -0.21
C ILE A 195 8.67 5.17 0.14
N VAL A 196 8.92 4.88 1.41
CA VAL A 196 8.88 3.51 1.91
C VAL A 196 7.53 3.21 2.53
N THR A 197 6.94 2.07 2.19
CA THR A 197 5.74 1.55 2.84
C THR A 197 6.13 0.49 3.87
N THR A 198 5.49 0.49 5.05
CA THR A 198 5.84 -0.42 6.14
C THR A 198 4.62 -0.78 6.98
N ALA A 199 4.64 -1.96 7.62
CA ALA A 199 3.64 -2.32 8.61
C ALA A 199 3.86 -1.54 9.92
N SER A 200 2.77 -1.28 10.66
CA SER A 200 2.82 -0.59 11.95
C SER A 200 3.82 -1.24 12.90
N GLY A 201 4.73 -0.45 13.48
CA GLY A 201 5.70 -0.88 14.49
C GLY A 201 7.07 -1.32 13.97
N SER A 202 7.32 -1.29 12.67
CA SER A 202 8.57 -1.81 12.08
C SER A 202 9.73 -0.82 12.12
N CYS A 203 9.47 0.50 12.11
CA CYS A 203 10.51 1.54 12.11
C CYS A 203 9.95 2.91 12.55
N ASN A 204 10.81 3.74 13.15
CA ASN A 204 10.48 5.13 13.39
C ASN A 204 10.63 5.95 12.10
N ARG A 205 9.66 6.84 11.81
CA ARG A 205 9.68 7.71 10.64
C ARG A 205 10.96 8.56 10.57
N GLU A 206 11.43 9.07 11.70
CA GLU A 206 12.65 9.88 11.77
C GLU A 206 13.87 9.08 11.30
N GLU A 207 14.00 7.83 11.75
CA GLU A 207 15.07 6.92 11.31
C GLU A 207 15.06 6.68 9.81
N LEU A 208 13.88 6.49 9.21
CA LEU A 208 13.75 6.28 7.77
C LEU A 208 14.19 7.52 6.97
N LEU A 209 13.83 8.72 7.44
CA LEU A 209 14.25 9.98 6.82
C LEU A 209 15.76 10.21 6.93
N GLU A 210 16.35 9.93 8.10
CA GLU A 210 17.80 10.02 8.31
C GLU A 210 18.59 9.06 7.42
N ARG A 211 18.02 7.90 7.12
CA ARG A 211 18.59 6.91 6.21
C ARG A 211 18.52 7.30 4.73
N GLY A 212 17.72 8.33 4.38
CA GLY A 212 17.66 8.88 3.03
C GLY A 212 16.38 8.58 2.25
N PHE A 213 15.35 8.00 2.89
CA PHE A 213 14.00 7.98 2.32
C PHE A 213 13.40 9.39 2.32
N SER A 214 12.56 9.69 1.35
CA SER A 214 11.91 11.00 1.24
C SER A 214 10.74 11.14 2.20
N ASP A 215 10.00 10.05 2.44
CA ASP A 215 8.96 9.92 3.45
C ASP A 215 8.59 8.44 3.65
N CYS A 216 7.62 8.17 4.54
CA CYS A 216 7.10 6.82 4.77
C CYS A 216 5.57 6.81 4.87
N LEU A 217 4.97 5.67 4.52
CA LEU A 217 3.54 5.38 4.66
C LEU A 217 3.34 4.11 5.48
N LEU A 218 2.49 4.18 6.50
CA LEU A 218 2.12 3.03 7.32
C LEU A 218 0.97 2.26 6.67
N LYS A 219 1.15 0.98 6.46
CA LYS A 219 0.08 0.07 5.98
C LYS A 219 -0.89 -0.28 7.12
N PRO A 220 -2.24 -0.20 6.92
CA PRO A 220 -2.94 0.25 5.71
C PRO A 220 -3.04 1.78 5.60
N PHE A 221 -2.98 2.32 4.40
CA PHE A 221 -3.11 3.74 4.10
C PHE A 221 -4.27 4.02 3.14
N SER A 222 -4.84 5.20 3.22
CA SER A 222 -5.89 5.70 2.33
C SER A 222 -5.33 6.35 1.07
N ILE A 223 -6.19 6.55 0.05
CA ILE A 223 -5.84 7.33 -1.16
C ILE A 223 -5.38 8.74 -0.78
N SER A 224 -6.06 9.39 0.19
CA SER A 224 -5.73 10.74 0.61
C SER A 224 -4.33 10.84 1.22
N GLU A 225 -3.95 9.90 2.11
CA GLU A 225 -2.61 9.83 2.69
C GLU A 225 -1.53 9.54 1.65
N LEU A 226 -1.81 8.60 0.72
CA LEU A 226 -0.92 8.28 -0.39
C LEU A 226 -0.63 9.52 -1.24
N MET A 227 -1.67 10.26 -1.61
CA MET A 227 -1.54 11.45 -2.46
C MET A 227 -0.84 12.60 -1.74
N GLU A 228 -1.18 12.86 -0.47
CA GLU A 228 -0.54 13.91 0.33
C GLU A 228 0.98 13.71 0.43
N VAL A 229 1.40 12.49 0.77
CA VAL A 229 2.82 12.16 0.90
C VAL A 229 3.53 12.18 -0.45
N SER A 230 2.88 11.69 -1.52
CA SER A 230 3.44 11.66 -2.86
C SER A 230 3.67 13.06 -3.43
N ASP A 231 2.68 13.95 -3.32
CA ASP A 231 2.77 15.34 -3.78
C ASP A 231 3.88 16.09 -3.02
N LYS A 232 3.95 15.92 -1.70
CA LYS A 232 4.98 16.53 -0.85
C LYS A 232 6.39 16.09 -1.24
N CYS A 233 6.60 14.81 -1.53
CA CYS A 233 7.90 14.28 -1.91
C CYS A 233 8.33 14.75 -3.32
N ALA A 234 7.40 14.77 -4.28
CA ALA A 234 7.70 15.25 -5.63
C ALA A 234 8.05 16.74 -5.69
N MET A 235 7.43 17.57 -4.84
CA MET A 235 7.77 19.00 -4.74
C MET A 235 9.18 19.23 -4.18
N LYS A 236 9.61 18.43 -3.19
CA LYS A 236 10.95 18.53 -2.60
C LYS A 236 12.04 18.09 -3.58
N GLY A 237 11.77 17.10 -4.42
CA GLY A 237 12.73 16.63 -5.44
C GLY A 237 13.15 17.72 -6.42
N LYS A 238 12.22 18.59 -6.83
CA LYS A 238 12.52 19.71 -7.75
C LYS A 238 13.29 20.86 -7.11
N GLN A 239 13.21 21.06 -5.81
CA GLN A 239 13.98 22.12 -5.13
C GLN A 239 15.46 21.77 -5.03
N ASN A 240 15.82 20.48 -5.02
CA ASN A 240 17.21 20.04 -4.99
C ASN A 240 17.88 20.03 -6.37
N GLU A 241 17.13 20.26 -7.46
CA GLU A 241 17.69 20.34 -8.83
C GLU A 241 18.23 21.72 -9.22
N LYS A 242 17.96 22.76 -8.43
CA LYS A 242 18.58 24.07 -8.64
C LYS A 242 19.87 24.13 -7.84
N PRO A 243 21.05 24.11 -8.48
CA PRO A 243 22.28 24.41 -7.78
C PRO A 243 22.11 25.81 -7.17
N ASP A 244 22.33 25.92 -5.87
CA ASP A 244 22.32 27.20 -5.17
C ASP A 244 23.59 27.95 -5.56
N PHE A 245 23.48 28.82 -6.55
CA PHE A 245 24.54 29.74 -6.97
C PHE A 245 24.61 31.00 -6.09
N SER A 246 23.79 31.11 -5.03
CA SER A 246 23.77 32.30 -4.16
C SER A 246 25.12 32.53 -3.46
N SER A 247 25.85 31.46 -3.18
CA SER A 247 27.21 31.56 -2.62
C SER A 247 28.25 32.10 -3.61
N LEU A 248 28.01 32.00 -4.93
CA LEU A 248 28.89 32.56 -5.96
C LEU A 248 28.64 34.06 -6.18
N LEU A 249 27.45 34.55 -5.83
CA LEU A 249 27.13 35.98 -5.96
C LEU A 249 27.73 36.83 -4.82
N SER A 250 28.17 36.22 -3.73
CA SER A 250 28.84 36.91 -2.61
C SER A 250 30.34 37.19 -2.88
N TYR A 251 30.92 36.63 -3.95
CA TYR A 251 32.31 36.87 -4.36
C TYR A 251 32.40 37.78 -5.60
N GLY A 252 31.39 38.50 -5.93
CA GLY A 252 31.31 39.23 -7.17
C GLY A 252 31.42 40.72 -7.03
N ASN A 253 32.60 41.26 -6.97
CA ASN A 253 32.93 42.60 -7.55
C ASN A 253 34.29 42.55 -8.25
N GLU A 254 34.56 41.53 -9.06
CA GLU A 254 35.65 41.55 -10.03
C GLU A 254 35.19 40.90 -11.34
N SER A 255 34.97 41.75 -12.31
CA SER A 255 34.58 41.43 -13.70
C SER A 255 35.63 40.73 -14.54
N VAL A 256 36.39 39.79 -13.95
CA VAL A 256 37.57 39.18 -14.65
C VAL A 256 37.48 37.66 -14.78
N MET A 257 36.42 37.01 -14.28
CA MET A 257 36.35 35.53 -14.28
C MET A 257 35.36 34.91 -15.28
N LEU A 258 34.64 35.69 -16.09
CA LEU A 258 33.69 35.15 -17.05
C LEU A 258 34.30 34.82 -18.44
N ASP A 259 35.48 35.28 -18.75
CA ASP A 259 36.12 35.07 -20.06
C ASP A 259 37.01 33.81 -20.13
N LYS A 260 37.01 32.96 -19.10
CA LYS A 260 37.84 31.72 -19.09
C LYS A 260 37.03 30.42 -19.06
N LEU A 261 35.72 30.47 -19.26
CA LEU A 261 34.84 29.30 -19.25
C LEU A 261 33.91 29.22 -20.49
N ILE A 262 34.31 29.81 -21.60
CA ILE A 262 33.75 29.53 -22.93
C ILE A 262 34.81 28.82 -23.78
#